data_df96a729c9d27a9242eb7d001c137ebd
#
_entry.id   df96a729c9d27a9242eb7d001c137ebd
#
_cell.length_a   1.000
_cell.length_b   1.000
_cell.length_c   1.000
_cell.angle_alpha   90.00
_cell.angle_beta   90.00
_cell.angle_gamma   90.00
#
_symmetry.space_group_name_H-M   'P 1'
#
loop_
_entity.id
_entity.type
_entity.pdbx_description
1 polymer ?
#
loop_
_entity_poly.entity_id
_entity_poly.type
_entity_poly.pdbx_seq_one_letter_code
_entity_poly.pdbx_strand_id
1 'polypeptide(L)'
;MNHKWILLFLIMTSTVFISGCWSQKELNELAIISAMAIDKNAEGKYVKTIQLVNPGNVAGGLQGGGSGQSPTVTVYSATGDSVLEAHFHATSKISRRLYHAHANLIVISEELAKEEGITDILDAFERDPEIRMTSRVVIAHHTKAGDLLKSLTAIDKIPAEKVNGTLQATERARGESMEVTLQDVITTLTSAGKETVISGFSLKGDIQQGKKIENIQQSELDTTLESDGLAIFKEGKLVDWYQGEMSRGVVWILDKIQQTDVIVDSEEQKNSLTYNVVRQNTKVSADTKNRLPVITVNVRAEGDIREVRSQIDLTDPYEILDIEKN
;
A
#
# COMPACT_ATOMS: atom_id res chain seq x y z
N MET A 1 -12.69 -56.05 36.90
CA MET A 1 -12.56 -54.58 36.97
C MET A 1 -13.84 -54.04 36.38
N ASN A 2 -14.67 -53.36 37.21
CA ASN A 2 -16.03 -53.02 36.83
C ASN A 2 -16.04 -52.00 35.70
N HIS A 3 -16.75 -52.28 34.60
CA HIS A 3 -16.88 -51.37 33.44
C HIS A 3 -17.27 -49.92 33.83
N LYS A 4 -17.95 -49.74 34.95
CA LYS A 4 -18.29 -48.42 35.52
C LYS A 4 -17.06 -47.58 35.89
N TRP A 5 -16.01 -48.21 36.42
CA TRP A 5 -14.76 -47.50 36.77
C TRP A 5 -13.93 -47.14 35.55
N ILE A 6 -13.96 -47.98 34.51
CA ILE A 6 -13.30 -47.70 33.22
C ILE A 6 -13.99 -46.54 32.53
N LEU A 7 -15.32 -46.52 32.55
CA LEU A 7 -16.12 -45.41 31.97
C LEU A 7 -15.86 -44.09 32.70
N LEU A 8 -15.79 -44.13 34.05
CA LEU A 8 -15.50 -42.96 34.88
C LEU A 8 -14.10 -42.42 34.62
N PHE A 9 -13.12 -43.29 34.45
CA PHE A 9 -11.75 -42.89 34.10
C PHE A 9 -11.66 -42.32 32.69
N LEU A 10 -12.39 -42.84 31.70
CA LEU A 10 -12.47 -42.33 30.35
C LEU A 10 -13.11 -40.92 30.29
N ILE A 11 -14.19 -40.71 31.07
CA ILE A 11 -14.84 -39.41 31.18
C ILE A 11 -13.90 -38.38 31.83
N MET A 12 -13.19 -38.78 32.90
CA MET A 12 -12.25 -37.91 33.61
C MET A 12 -11.03 -37.54 32.76
N THR A 13 -10.57 -38.48 31.91
CA THR A 13 -9.46 -38.20 30.95
C THR A 13 -9.95 -37.31 29.80
N SER A 14 -11.21 -37.50 29.33
CA SER A 14 -11.80 -36.67 28.28
C SER A 14 -11.96 -35.20 28.70
N THR A 15 -12.24 -34.91 29.99
CA THR A 15 -12.35 -33.53 30.49
C THR A 15 -11.01 -32.76 30.48
N VAL A 16 -9.87 -33.48 30.55
CA VAL A 16 -8.53 -32.85 30.45
C VAL A 16 -8.24 -32.33 29.03
N PHE A 17 -8.85 -32.92 27.99
CA PHE A 17 -8.69 -32.46 26.60
C PHE A 17 -9.65 -31.33 26.19
N ILE A 18 -10.60 -30.93 27.06
CA ILE A 18 -11.57 -29.85 26.75
C ILE A 18 -11.02 -28.45 27.09
N SER A 19 -9.85 -28.33 27.75
CA SER A 19 -9.25 -27.05 28.13
C SER A 19 -8.55 -26.35 26.94
N GLY A 20 -9.23 -26.25 25.78
CA GLY A 20 -8.64 -25.80 24.51
C GLY A 20 -8.63 -24.28 24.26
N CYS A 21 -9.16 -23.44 25.14
CA CYS A 21 -9.32 -22.00 24.85
C CYS A 21 -8.54 -21.07 25.80
N TRP A 22 -7.27 -21.38 26.13
CA TRP A 22 -6.43 -20.55 27.00
C TRP A 22 -6.12 -19.17 26.42
N SER A 23 -6.21 -18.97 25.10
CA SER A 23 -5.84 -17.72 24.41
C SER A 23 -7.03 -16.97 23.80
N GLN A 24 -8.26 -17.19 24.30
CA GLN A 24 -9.43 -16.45 23.81
C GLN A 24 -9.33 -14.98 24.22
N LYS A 25 -9.28 -14.08 23.21
CA LYS A 25 -9.32 -12.62 23.40
C LYS A 25 -10.73 -12.15 23.03
N GLU A 26 -11.38 -11.42 23.93
CA GLU A 26 -12.68 -10.81 23.63
C GLU A 26 -12.50 -9.62 22.68
N LEU A 27 -13.34 -9.52 21.67
CA LEU A 27 -13.25 -8.47 20.64
C LEU A 27 -13.41 -7.05 21.22
N ASN A 28 -14.16 -6.92 22.31
CA ASN A 28 -14.36 -5.66 23.04
C ASN A 28 -13.10 -5.17 23.81
N GLU A 29 -12.15 -6.06 24.08
CA GLU A 29 -10.87 -5.74 24.75
C GLU A 29 -9.79 -5.32 23.73
N LEU A 30 -10.05 -5.48 22.44
CA LEU A 30 -9.09 -5.20 21.38
C LEU A 30 -9.30 -3.82 20.76
N ALA A 31 -8.20 -3.11 20.51
CA ALA A 31 -8.11 -1.95 19.64
C ALA A 31 -7.56 -2.40 18.29
N ILE A 32 -8.45 -2.51 17.29
CA ILE A 32 -8.11 -3.05 15.96
C ILE A 32 -7.35 -1.98 15.18
N ILE A 33 -6.10 -2.27 14.87
CA ILE A 33 -5.24 -1.41 14.05
C ILE A 33 -5.52 -1.71 12.58
N SER A 34 -5.85 -0.68 11.80
CA SER A 34 -5.98 -0.76 10.33
C SER A 34 -4.68 -0.38 9.62
N ALA A 35 -3.97 0.63 10.14
CA ALA A 35 -2.71 1.08 9.58
C ALA A 35 -1.76 1.66 10.62
N MET A 36 -0.48 1.72 10.24
CA MET A 36 0.59 2.34 11.02
C MET A 36 1.39 3.28 10.13
N ALA A 37 1.83 4.41 10.68
CA ALA A 37 2.71 5.33 9.99
C ALA A 37 3.92 5.65 10.86
N ILE A 38 5.08 5.80 10.22
CA ILE A 38 6.34 6.14 10.87
C ILE A 38 6.90 7.41 10.24
N ASP A 39 7.07 8.39 11.11
CA ASP A 39 7.70 9.68 10.82
C ASP A 39 8.89 9.90 11.76
N LYS A 40 9.60 10.99 11.55
CA LYS A 40 10.56 11.54 12.49
C LYS A 40 10.22 13.00 12.80
N ASN A 41 10.40 13.41 14.05
CA ASN A 41 10.20 14.80 14.44
C ASN A 41 11.50 15.61 14.36
N ALA A 42 11.39 16.93 14.54
CA ALA A 42 12.55 17.84 14.51
C ALA A 42 13.60 17.55 15.59
N GLU A 43 13.25 16.82 16.65
CA GLU A 43 14.14 16.41 17.72
C GLU A 43 14.90 15.10 17.40
N GLY A 44 14.66 14.53 16.21
CA GLY A 44 15.25 13.27 15.78
C GLY A 44 14.59 12.01 16.35
N LYS A 45 13.43 12.14 17.03
CA LYS A 45 12.70 10.99 17.59
C LYS A 45 11.72 10.41 16.56
N TYR A 46 11.56 9.08 16.58
CA TYR A 46 10.52 8.41 15.81
C TYR A 46 9.14 8.80 16.31
N VAL A 47 8.24 9.04 15.37
CA VAL A 47 6.81 9.28 15.62
C VAL A 47 6.02 8.13 15.02
N LYS A 48 5.52 7.23 15.88
CA LYS A 48 4.61 6.17 15.43
C LYS A 48 3.17 6.66 15.53
N THR A 49 2.47 6.65 14.41
CA THR A 49 1.04 6.96 14.32
C THR A 49 0.27 5.68 14.04
N ILE A 50 -0.76 5.43 14.84
CA ILE A 50 -1.58 4.22 14.79
C ILE A 50 -3.01 4.62 14.48
N GLN A 51 -3.59 4.05 13.43
CA GLN A 51 -5.00 4.22 13.08
C GLN A 51 -5.82 3.04 13.61
N LEU A 52 -6.76 3.34 14.49
CA LEU A 52 -7.69 2.38 15.09
C LEU A 52 -9.05 2.50 14.44
N VAL A 53 -9.67 1.36 14.14
CA VAL A 53 -11.05 1.29 13.63
C VAL A 53 -12.03 1.46 14.78
N ASN A 54 -13.06 2.28 14.57
CA ASN A 54 -14.22 2.42 15.45
C ASN A 54 -15.38 1.57 14.89
N PRO A 55 -15.53 0.28 15.28
CA PRO A 55 -16.44 -0.65 14.60
C PRO A 55 -17.90 -0.18 14.59
N GLY A 56 -18.34 0.47 15.67
CA GLY A 56 -19.71 1.01 15.77
C GLY A 56 -20.02 2.09 14.73
N ASN A 57 -19.04 2.91 14.36
CA ASN A 57 -19.20 3.98 13.38
C ASN A 57 -19.07 3.48 11.93
N VAL A 58 -18.35 2.39 11.71
CA VAL A 58 -18.25 1.72 10.39
C VAL A 58 -19.57 1.02 10.05
N ALA A 59 -20.15 0.28 11.01
CA ALA A 59 -21.37 -0.50 10.82
C ALA A 59 -22.65 0.36 10.75
N GLY A 60 -22.69 1.49 11.46
CA GLY A 60 -23.90 2.32 11.62
C GLY A 60 -24.37 3.06 10.35
N GLY A 61 -23.63 3.00 9.25
CA GLY A 61 -24.02 3.66 7.99
C GLY A 61 -25.07 2.94 7.14
N LEU A 62 -25.48 1.70 7.50
CA LEU A 62 -26.44 0.90 6.72
C LEU A 62 -27.83 0.78 7.37
N GLN A 63 -27.99 1.13 8.64
CA GLN A 63 -29.30 1.20 9.31
C GLN A 63 -29.44 2.54 10.02
N GLY A 64 -30.24 3.40 9.44
CA GLY A 64 -30.48 4.79 9.84
C GLY A 64 -30.90 4.97 11.30
N GLY A 65 -29.93 5.17 12.19
CA GLY A 65 -30.22 5.40 13.61
C GLY A 65 -29.07 5.99 14.44
N GLY A 66 -27.90 6.18 13.88
CA GLY A 66 -26.78 6.83 14.58
C GLY A 66 -26.40 8.13 13.86
N SER A 67 -26.32 9.22 14.60
CA SER A 67 -25.89 10.53 14.11
C SER A 67 -24.54 10.39 13.39
N GLY A 68 -24.54 10.51 12.04
CA GLY A 68 -23.40 10.31 11.14
C GLY A 68 -22.26 11.33 11.28
N GLN A 69 -21.93 11.77 12.48
CA GLN A 69 -20.95 12.81 12.78
C GLN A 69 -19.68 12.29 13.47
N SER A 70 -19.59 11.01 13.80
CA SER A 70 -18.41 10.50 14.49
C SER A 70 -17.46 9.81 13.51
N PRO A 71 -16.14 10.09 13.59
CA PRO A 71 -15.15 9.47 12.74
C PRO A 71 -15.16 7.95 12.85
N THR A 72 -14.94 7.28 11.73
CA THR A 72 -14.85 5.82 11.63
C THR A 72 -13.53 5.27 12.17
N VAL A 73 -12.56 6.15 12.32
CA VAL A 73 -11.23 5.83 12.86
C VAL A 73 -10.85 6.82 13.95
N THR A 74 -10.01 6.37 14.86
CA THR A 74 -9.31 7.22 15.82
C THR A 74 -7.81 7.03 15.63
N VAL A 75 -7.06 8.14 15.61
CA VAL A 75 -5.62 8.10 15.37
C VAL A 75 -4.86 8.55 16.60
N TYR A 76 -3.90 7.74 17.03
CA TYR A 76 -3.00 8.05 18.13
C TYR A 76 -1.57 8.16 17.63
N SER A 77 -0.84 9.16 18.11
CA SER A 77 0.58 9.31 17.82
C SER A 77 1.38 9.36 19.12
N ALA A 78 2.55 8.73 19.10
CA ALA A 78 3.51 8.77 20.20
C ALA A 78 4.93 8.83 19.64
N THR A 79 5.85 9.38 20.45
CA THR A 79 7.26 9.55 20.11
C THR A 79 8.13 8.62 20.94
N GLY A 80 9.29 8.21 20.40
CA GLY A 80 10.29 7.42 21.13
C GLY A 80 11.64 7.49 20.42
N ASP A 81 12.69 7.04 21.09
CA ASP A 81 14.05 6.96 20.49
C ASP A 81 14.17 5.75 19.55
N SER A 82 13.18 4.86 19.55
CA SER A 82 13.00 3.78 18.59
C SER A 82 11.52 3.62 18.21
N VAL A 83 11.25 2.89 17.11
CA VAL A 83 9.88 2.55 16.67
C VAL A 83 9.12 1.75 17.74
N LEU A 84 9.85 0.87 18.47
CA LEU A 84 9.28 0.06 19.54
C LEU A 84 8.96 0.91 20.77
N GLU A 85 9.84 1.83 21.17
CA GLU A 85 9.58 2.74 22.27
C GLU A 85 8.38 3.67 22.00
N ALA A 86 8.31 4.22 20.78
CA ALA A 86 7.15 4.99 20.35
C ALA A 86 5.85 4.15 20.41
N HIS A 87 5.94 2.85 20.09
CA HIS A 87 4.81 1.93 20.26
C HIS A 87 4.40 1.79 21.74
N PHE A 88 5.36 1.56 22.65
CA PHE A 88 5.06 1.48 24.08
C PHE A 88 4.44 2.77 24.63
N HIS A 89 4.95 3.92 24.22
CA HIS A 89 4.35 5.21 24.60
C HIS A 89 2.93 5.38 24.05
N ALA A 90 2.59 4.80 22.90
CA ALA A 90 1.24 4.82 22.36
C ALA A 90 0.26 4.00 23.24
N THR A 91 0.71 2.89 23.83
CA THR A 91 -0.16 2.03 24.67
C THR A 91 -0.69 2.76 25.89
N SER A 92 0.04 3.73 26.44
CA SER A 92 -0.42 4.54 27.57
C SER A 92 -1.61 5.45 27.26
N LYS A 93 -1.91 5.66 25.99
CA LYS A 93 -3.01 6.52 25.50
C LYS A 93 -4.26 5.73 25.13
N ILE A 94 -4.17 4.39 25.11
CA ILE A 94 -5.21 3.52 24.54
C ILE A 94 -5.65 2.53 25.63
N SER A 95 -6.95 2.56 25.95
CA SER A 95 -7.53 1.75 27.03
C SER A 95 -7.74 0.27 26.67
N ARG A 96 -7.44 -0.14 25.44
CA ARG A 96 -7.58 -1.50 24.94
C ARG A 96 -6.25 -2.04 24.46
N ARG A 97 -6.12 -3.37 24.40
CA ARG A 97 -4.94 -4.00 23.83
C ARG A 97 -4.85 -3.71 22.32
N LEU A 98 -3.73 -3.19 21.88
CA LEU A 98 -3.43 -3.01 20.45
C LEU A 98 -3.37 -4.38 19.76
N TYR A 99 -4.09 -4.50 18.63
CA TYR A 99 -4.17 -5.73 17.85
C TYR A 99 -3.73 -5.47 16.42
N HIS A 100 -2.51 -5.95 16.09
CA HIS A 100 -1.83 -5.66 14.83
C HIS A 100 -2.26 -6.59 13.67
N ALA A 101 -2.89 -7.73 13.97
CA ALA A 101 -3.22 -8.73 12.94
C ALA A 101 -4.21 -8.25 11.87
N HIS A 102 -4.81 -7.08 12.00
CA HIS A 102 -5.64 -6.43 10.98
C HIS A 102 -4.98 -5.22 10.34
N ALA A 103 -3.76 -4.87 10.74
CA ALA A 103 -2.99 -3.84 10.07
C ALA A 103 -2.65 -4.30 8.64
N ASN A 104 -3.15 -3.58 7.65
CA ASN A 104 -2.98 -3.92 6.25
C ASN A 104 -2.19 -2.88 5.46
N LEU A 105 -1.78 -1.78 6.15
CA LEU A 105 -1.01 -0.70 5.57
C LEU A 105 0.06 -0.19 6.53
N ILE A 106 1.27 -0.03 6.02
CA ILE A 106 2.41 0.61 6.67
C ILE A 106 2.80 1.80 5.79
N VAL A 107 2.86 2.99 6.40
CA VAL A 107 3.26 4.22 5.73
C VAL A 107 4.57 4.72 6.33
N ILE A 108 5.56 5.02 5.51
CA ILE A 108 6.84 5.60 5.96
C ILE A 108 6.98 6.96 5.30
N SER A 109 7.42 7.98 6.04
CA SER A 109 7.64 9.30 5.46
C SER A 109 8.84 9.30 4.52
N GLU A 110 8.75 10.09 3.45
CA GLU A 110 9.83 10.30 2.48
C GLU A 110 11.12 10.81 3.16
N GLU A 111 10.98 11.75 4.08
CA GLU A 111 12.10 12.33 4.82
C GLU A 111 12.89 11.25 5.57
N LEU A 112 12.20 10.42 6.34
CA LEU A 112 12.80 9.31 7.07
C LEU A 112 13.44 8.28 6.14
N ALA A 113 12.77 7.94 5.03
CA ALA A 113 13.27 7.00 4.04
C ALA A 113 14.54 7.51 3.32
N LYS A 114 14.69 8.83 3.13
CA LYS A 114 15.89 9.47 2.57
C LYS A 114 17.05 9.52 3.57
N GLU A 115 16.78 9.95 4.79
CA GLU A 115 17.83 10.23 5.77
C GLU A 115 18.40 8.94 6.38
N GLU A 116 17.55 8.07 6.85
CA GLU A 116 17.97 6.86 7.59
C GLU A 116 17.77 5.59 6.76
N GLY A 117 16.79 5.58 5.86
CA GLY A 117 16.38 4.39 5.14
C GLY A 117 15.23 3.66 5.85
N ILE A 118 14.86 2.52 5.27
CA ILE A 118 13.69 1.75 5.73
C ILE A 118 14.06 0.41 6.38
N THR A 119 15.30 -0.02 6.32
CA THR A 119 15.73 -1.37 6.73
C THR A 119 15.44 -1.63 8.21
N ASP A 120 15.91 -0.77 9.11
CA ASP A 120 15.74 -0.95 10.55
C ASP A 120 14.28 -0.81 10.99
N ILE A 121 13.51 0.03 10.28
CA ILE A 121 12.08 0.20 10.51
C ILE A 121 11.33 -1.09 10.19
N LEU A 122 11.65 -1.70 9.05
CA LEU A 122 10.97 -2.91 8.58
C LEU A 122 11.41 -4.15 9.37
N ASP A 123 12.68 -4.21 9.83
CA ASP A 123 13.15 -5.25 10.76
C ASP A 123 12.33 -5.23 12.06
N ALA A 124 12.01 -4.05 12.58
CA ALA A 124 11.18 -3.93 13.78
C ALA A 124 9.74 -4.46 13.55
N PHE A 125 9.20 -4.33 12.35
CA PHE A 125 7.90 -4.89 12.00
C PHE A 125 7.96 -6.41 11.73
N GLU A 126 9.02 -6.90 11.12
CA GLU A 126 9.22 -8.34 10.85
C GLU A 126 9.29 -9.15 12.15
N ARG A 127 9.87 -8.57 13.21
CA ARG A 127 10.01 -9.24 14.52
C ARG A 127 8.72 -9.26 15.33
N ASP A 128 7.68 -8.53 14.94
CA ASP A 128 6.39 -8.56 15.62
C ASP A 128 5.50 -9.68 15.06
N PRO A 129 5.24 -10.77 15.83
CA PRO A 129 4.49 -11.92 15.33
C PRO A 129 3.02 -11.64 15.04
N GLU A 130 2.48 -10.50 15.50
CA GLU A 130 1.11 -10.10 15.21
C GLU A 130 0.99 -9.36 13.86
N ILE A 131 2.08 -8.82 13.31
CA ILE A 131 2.07 -8.08 12.03
C ILE A 131 2.05 -9.05 10.84
N ARG A 132 1.17 -8.79 9.91
CA ARG A 132 1.07 -9.60 8.69
C ARG A 132 2.13 -9.19 7.68
N MET A 133 2.88 -10.15 7.19
CA MET A 133 3.84 -9.94 6.11
C MET A 133 3.18 -9.51 4.79
N THR A 134 1.87 -9.70 4.66
CA THR A 134 1.05 -9.23 3.53
C THR A 134 0.56 -7.79 3.68
N SER A 135 0.92 -7.08 4.76
CA SER A 135 0.63 -5.65 4.91
C SER A 135 1.33 -4.86 3.80
N ARG A 136 0.62 -3.94 3.16
CA ARG A 136 1.17 -3.10 2.10
C ARG A 136 2.08 -2.04 2.68
N VAL A 137 3.13 -1.71 1.95
CA VAL A 137 4.05 -0.63 2.31
C VAL A 137 3.93 0.49 1.27
N VAL A 138 3.79 1.72 1.73
CA VAL A 138 3.78 2.92 0.86
C VAL A 138 4.64 4.03 1.48
N ILE A 139 5.11 4.94 0.64
CA ILE A 139 5.87 6.11 1.08
C ILE A 139 4.97 7.36 1.01
N ALA A 140 4.95 8.15 2.07
CA ALA A 140 4.27 9.44 2.08
C ALA A 140 5.16 10.48 1.40
N HIS A 141 4.74 10.96 0.23
CA HIS A 141 5.48 11.93 -0.61
C HIS A 141 5.05 13.35 -0.28
N HIS A 142 6.01 14.24 0.00
CA HIS A 142 5.79 15.65 0.36
C HIS A 142 4.80 15.88 1.52
N THR A 143 4.56 14.86 2.33
CA THR A 143 3.66 14.94 3.49
C THR A 143 4.16 14.00 4.59
N LYS A 144 3.71 14.24 5.83
CA LYS A 144 3.99 13.32 6.92
C LYS A 144 3.16 12.05 6.76
N ALA A 145 3.78 10.91 7.04
CA ALA A 145 3.12 9.60 6.96
C ALA A 145 1.87 9.54 7.88
N GLY A 146 1.98 10.09 9.08
CA GLY A 146 0.85 10.16 10.00
C GLY A 146 -0.32 11.02 9.51
N ASP A 147 -0.08 11.99 8.63
CA ASP A 147 -1.14 12.85 8.10
C ASP A 147 -1.99 12.15 7.05
N LEU A 148 -1.41 11.21 6.29
CA LEU A 148 -2.18 10.31 5.42
C LEU A 148 -3.23 9.52 6.20
N LEU A 149 -2.88 9.03 7.40
CA LEU A 149 -3.79 8.26 8.24
C LEU A 149 -4.82 9.12 8.97
N LYS A 150 -4.56 10.42 9.14
CA LYS A 150 -5.48 11.38 9.78
C LYS A 150 -6.46 12.01 8.80
N SER A 151 -6.18 11.97 7.50
CA SER A 151 -7.03 12.57 6.46
C SER A 151 -8.29 11.72 6.29
N LEU A 152 -9.45 12.33 6.53
CA LEU A 152 -10.75 11.66 6.38
C LEU A 152 -11.10 11.49 4.91
N THR A 153 -11.73 10.39 4.57
CA THR A 153 -12.08 10.01 3.20
C THR A 153 -13.57 9.74 3.05
N ALA A 154 -14.18 10.21 1.97
CA ALA A 154 -15.63 10.22 1.81
C ALA A 154 -16.20 8.84 1.42
N ILE A 155 -15.60 8.17 0.44
CA ILE A 155 -16.11 6.90 -0.10
C ILE A 155 -15.64 5.74 0.77
N ASP A 156 -14.33 5.60 0.93
CA ASP A 156 -13.75 4.60 1.80
C ASP A 156 -13.71 5.16 3.22
N LYS A 157 -14.57 4.65 4.09
CA LYS A 157 -14.71 5.16 5.45
C LYS A 157 -13.45 5.09 6.31
N ILE A 158 -12.47 4.29 5.90
CA ILE A 158 -11.19 4.11 6.59
C ILE A 158 -10.08 4.60 5.65
N PRO A 159 -9.28 5.61 6.04
CA PRO A 159 -8.20 6.14 5.19
C PRO A 159 -7.22 5.08 4.67
N ALA A 160 -6.88 4.08 5.48
CA ALA A 160 -6.05 2.95 5.04
C ALA A 160 -6.68 2.19 3.86
N GLU A 161 -8.00 1.99 3.85
CA GLU A 161 -8.71 1.32 2.76
C GLU A 161 -8.72 2.20 1.49
N LYS A 162 -8.80 3.53 1.66
CA LYS A 162 -8.67 4.47 0.54
C LYS A 162 -7.29 4.35 -0.12
N VAL A 163 -6.21 4.29 0.65
CA VAL A 163 -4.84 4.07 0.12
C VAL A 163 -4.78 2.74 -0.64
N ASN A 164 -5.23 1.65 -0.01
CA ASN A 164 -5.20 0.32 -0.60
C ASN A 164 -6.05 0.22 -1.88
N GLY A 165 -7.26 0.79 -1.86
CA GLY A 165 -8.15 0.81 -3.02
C GLY A 165 -7.60 1.66 -4.17
N THR A 166 -7.04 2.84 -3.87
CA THR A 166 -6.41 3.70 -4.86
C THR A 166 -5.18 3.03 -5.47
N LEU A 167 -4.34 2.37 -4.65
CA LEU A 167 -3.17 1.63 -5.12
C LEU A 167 -3.56 0.57 -6.14
N GLN A 168 -4.56 -0.27 -5.82
CA GLN A 168 -5.07 -1.30 -6.73
C GLN A 168 -5.70 -0.72 -8.00
N ALA A 169 -6.45 0.38 -7.87
CA ALA A 169 -7.10 1.01 -9.01
C ALA A 169 -6.07 1.63 -9.98
N THR A 170 -5.04 2.32 -9.45
CA THR A 170 -3.99 2.93 -10.27
C THR A 170 -3.05 1.90 -10.89
N GLU A 171 -2.72 0.82 -10.17
CA GLU A 171 -1.95 -0.31 -10.70
C GLU A 171 -2.68 -0.94 -11.89
N ARG A 172 -4.01 -1.19 -11.76
CA ARG A 172 -4.81 -1.82 -12.81
C ARG A 172 -5.12 -0.92 -14.00
N ALA A 173 -5.27 0.38 -13.78
CA ALA A 173 -5.76 1.28 -14.83
C ALA A 173 -4.66 2.09 -15.51
N ARG A 174 -3.57 2.41 -14.81
CA ARG A 174 -2.54 3.34 -15.29
C ARG A 174 -1.16 2.73 -15.42
N GLY A 175 -0.87 1.66 -14.67
CA GLY A 175 0.47 1.07 -14.61
C GLY A 175 1.55 2.03 -14.08
N GLU A 176 1.18 3.02 -13.25
CA GLU A 176 2.09 4.02 -12.67
C GLU A 176 2.39 3.76 -11.20
N SER A 177 1.76 2.75 -10.62
CA SER A 177 1.96 2.27 -9.26
C SER A 177 1.98 0.75 -9.23
N MET A 178 2.46 0.19 -8.15
CA MET A 178 2.51 -1.26 -7.93
C MET A 178 2.27 -1.58 -6.46
N GLU A 179 1.53 -2.63 -6.20
CA GLU A 179 1.35 -3.16 -4.87
C GLU A 179 2.62 -3.87 -4.40
N VAL A 180 3.11 -3.47 -3.22
CA VAL A 180 4.30 -4.06 -2.59
C VAL A 180 3.97 -4.37 -1.14
N THR A 181 4.20 -5.62 -0.73
CA THR A 181 3.96 -6.06 0.64
C THR A 181 5.23 -5.93 1.50
N LEU A 182 5.05 -5.97 2.82
CA LEU A 182 6.18 -6.02 3.76
C LEU A 182 7.15 -7.15 3.42
N GLN A 183 6.62 -8.33 3.07
CA GLN A 183 7.42 -9.47 2.65
C GLN A 183 8.24 -9.21 1.40
N ASP A 184 7.64 -8.57 0.38
CA ASP A 184 8.33 -8.23 -0.87
C ASP A 184 9.51 -7.29 -0.62
N VAL A 185 9.27 -6.25 0.20
CA VAL A 185 10.33 -5.28 0.54
C VAL A 185 11.46 -5.95 1.30
N ILE A 186 11.16 -6.70 2.37
CA ILE A 186 12.20 -7.40 3.16
C ILE A 186 12.97 -8.39 2.28
N THR A 187 12.26 -9.18 1.46
CA THR A 187 12.88 -10.13 0.53
C THR A 187 13.84 -9.42 -0.43
N THR A 188 13.45 -8.25 -0.93
CA THR A 188 14.28 -7.48 -1.84
C THR A 188 15.50 -6.87 -1.15
N LEU A 189 15.32 -6.27 0.03
CA LEU A 189 16.41 -5.68 0.82
C LEU A 189 17.47 -6.71 1.27
N THR A 190 17.05 -7.96 1.50
CA THR A 190 17.96 -9.05 1.90
C THR A 190 18.57 -9.80 0.72
N SER A 191 18.10 -9.54 -0.51
CA SER A 191 18.59 -10.21 -1.73
C SER A 191 19.73 -9.43 -2.38
N ALA A 192 20.87 -10.06 -2.60
CA ALA A 192 21.98 -9.44 -3.29
C ALA A 192 21.61 -9.00 -4.72
N GLY A 193 21.93 -7.77 -5.08
CA GLY A 193 21.72 -7.22 -6.42
C GLY A 193 20.27 -6.86 -6.76
N LYS A 194 19.40 -6.77 -5.77
CA LYS A 194 18.03 -6.27 -5.94
C LYS A 194 17.84 -4.99 -5.13
N GLU A 195 17.11 -4.06 -5.71
CA GLU A 195 16.71 -2.82 -5.05
C GLU A 195 15.17 -2.72 -5.03
N THR A 196 14.63 -2.10 -4.00
CA THR A 196 13.17 -2.01 -3.87
C THR A 196 12.62 -0.75 -4.53
N VAL A 197 11.37 -0.87 -4.98
CA VAL A 197 10.56 0.23 -5.50
C VAL A 197 9.23 0.20 -4.75
N ILE A 198 8.79 1.33 -4.22
CA ILE A 198 7.60 1.41 -3.40
C ILE A 198 6.71 2.55 -3.91
N SER A 199 5.41 2.30 -4.05
CA SER A 199 4.45 3.33 -4.45
C SER A 199 4.30 4.43 -3.42
N GLY A 200 4.15 5.65 -3.90
CA GLY A 200 3.96 6.82 -3.10
C GLY A 200 2.53 7.32 -3.05
N PHE A 201 2.25 8.04 -1.98
CA PHE A 201 0.98 8.72 -1.76
C PHE A 201 1.21 10.12 -1.22
N SER A 202 0.41 11.07 -1.67
CA SER A 202 0.43 12.45 -1.18
C SER A 202 -0.96 12.94 -0.81
N LEU A 203 -1.00 14.03 -0.05
CA LEU A 203 -2.19 14.82 0.19
C LEU A 203 -2.13 16.08 -0.67
N LYS A 204 -3.14 16.30 -1.50
CA LYS A 204 -3.30 17.50 -2.31
C LYS A 204 -4.35 18.40 -1.66
N GLY A 205 -4.08 19.72 -1.60
CA GLY A 205 -4.97 20.71 -0.97
C GLY A 205 -4.58 21.06 0.47
N ASP A 206 -5.54 21.51 1.28
CA ASP A 206 -5.32 21.93 2.66
C ASP A 206 -5.34 20.72 3.61
N ILE A 207 -4.17 20.24 4.00
CA ILE A 207 -3.97 19.08 4.89
C ILE A 207 -4.72 19.25 6.23
N GLN A 208 -4.86 20.48 6.75
CA GLN A 208 -5.54 20.69 8.03
C GLN A 208 -7.06 20.55 7.90
N GLN A 209 -7.62 20.95 6.76
CA GLN A 209 -9.04 20.71 6.47
C GLN A 209 -9.31 19.22 6.23
N GLY A 210 -8.40 18.49 5.58
CA GLY A 210 -8.54 17.06 5.37
C GLY A 210 -8.73 16.22 6.63
N LYS A 211 -8.29 16.71 7.79
CA LYS A 211 -8.43 16.04 9.10
C LYS A 211 -9.79 16.29 9.75
N LYS A 212 -10.62 17.16 9.20
CA LYS A 212 -11.91 17.55 9.75
C LYS A 212 -13.08 16.85 9.05
N ILE A 213 -14.18 16.69 9.78
CA ILE A 213 -15.39 16.03 9.24
C ILE A 213 -16.01 16.85 8.11
N GLU A 214 -15.87 18.17 8.13
CA GLU A 214 -16.37 19.09 7.15
C GLU A 214 -15.82 18.79 5.75
N ASN A 215 -14.57 18.33 5.65
CA ASN A 215 -13.97 17.94 4.37
C ASN A 215 -14.79 16.85 3.63
N ILE A 216 -15.39 15.92 4.35
CA ILE A 216 -16.17 14.82 3.76
C ILE A 216 -17.68 15.09 3.70
N GLN A 217 -18.13 16.24 4.18
CA GLN A 217 -19.55 16.66 4.13
C GLN A 217 -19.87 17.51 2.89
N GLN A 218 -18.86 17.85 2.09
CA GLN A 218 -19.00 18.63 0.86
C GLN A 218 -18.74 17.73 -0.37
N SER A 219 -19.27 18.15 -1.52
CA SER A 219 -19.14 17.41 -2.77
C SER A 219 -17.76 17.54 -3.41
N GLU A 220 -17.09 18.67 -3.19
CA GLU A 220 -15.73 18.94 -3.60
C GLU A 220 -14.84 18.99 -2.36
N LEU A 221 -13.82 18.13 -2.32
CA LEU A 221 -12.98 17.98 -1.15
C LEU A 221 -11.86 19.01 -1.12
N ASP A 222 -11.67 19.68 0.02
CA ASP A 222 -10.52 20.60 0.23
C ASP A 222 -9.19 19.86 0.26
N THR A 223 -9.22 18.56 0.58
CA THR A 223 -8.03 17.70 0.61
C THR A 223 -8.36 16.35 0.02
N THR A 224 -7.54 15.91 -0.92
CA THR A 224 -7.61 14.57 -1.52
C THR A 224 -6.35 13.76 -1.24
N LEU A 225 -6.53 12.46 -1.06
CA LEU A 225 -5.45 11.49 -0.95
C LEU A 225 -5.27 10.81 -2.31
N GLU A 226 -4.07 10.89 -2.87
CA GLU A 226 -3.77 10.45 -4.23
C GLU A 226 -2.51 9.60 -4.29
N SER A 227 -2.48 8.66 -5.25
CA SER A 227 -1.25 7.96 -5.65
C SER A 227 -0.30 8.95 -6.32
N ASP A 228 0.98 8.93 -5.95
CA ASP A 228 1.95 9.96 -6.35
C ASP A 228 3.32 9.35 -6.71
N GLY A 229 3.33 8.50 -7.72
CA GLY A 229 4.55 7.95 -8.30
C GLY A 229 5.19 6.80 -7.51
N LEU A 230 6.47 6.57 -7.80
CA LEU A 230 7.28 5.50 -7.27
C LEU A 230 8.54 6.05 -6.58
N ALA A 231 8.75 5.64 -5.35
CA ALA A 231 9.95 5.85 -4.57
C ALA A 231 11.00 4.79 -4.96
N ILE A 232 12.17 5.23 -5.41
CA ILE A 232 13.28 4.38 -5.85
C ILE A 232 14.32 4.29 -4.73
N PHE A 233 14.63 3.07 -4.34
CA PHE A 233 15.56 2.81 -3.24
C PHE A 233 16.88 2.27 -3.75
N LYS A 234 17.94 2.56 -2.98
CA LYS A 234 19.26 1.95 -3.11
C LYS A 234 19.79 1.64 -1.71
N GLU A 235 20.14 0.37 -1.48
CA GLU A 235 20.65 -0.09 -0.17
C GLU A 235 19.73 0.31 0.99
N GLY A 236 18.41 0.21 0.77
CA GLY A 236 17.40 0.55 1.77
C GLY A 236 17.13 2.05 1.97
N LYS A 237 17.80 2.95 1.25
CA LYS A 237 17.57 4.41 1.28
C LYS A 237 16.86 4.89 0.04
N LEU A 238 15.92 5.81 0.21
CA LEU A 238 15.28 6.50 -0.90
C LEU A 238 16.30 7.41 -1.59
N VAL A 239 16.50 7.18 -2.90
CA VAL A 239 17.48 7.92 -3.71
C VAL A 239 16.86 8.76 -4.81
N ASP A 240 15.66 8.38 -5.29
CA ASP A 240 14.99 9.08 -6.40
C ASP A 240 13.49 8.89 -6.34
N TRP A 241 12.77 9.67 -7.15
CA TRP A 241 11.33 9.66 -7.23
C TRP A 241 10.86 9.75 -8.68
N TYR A 242 10.10 8.76 -9.14
CA TYR A 242 9.59 8.72 -10.50
C TYR A 242 8.08 8.92 -10.53
N GLN A 243 7.59 9.69 -11.50
CA GLN A 243 6.18 10.02 -11.70
C GLN A 243 5.78 9.83 -13.16
N GLY A 244 4.49 9.64 -13.43
CA GLY A 244 3.92 9.55 -14.77
C GLY A 244 4.58 8.46 -15.61
N GLU A 245 5.05 8.83 -16.80
CA GLU A 245 5.67 7.89 -17.75
C GLU A 245 6.92 7.19 -17.23
N MET A 246 7.71 7.87 -16.39
CA MET A 246 8.89 7.24 -15.78
C MET A 246 8.48 6.13 -14.81
N SER A 247 7.45 6.35 -13.98
CA SER A 247 6.90 5.31 -13.10
C SER A 247 6.40 4.13 -13.92
N ARG A 248 5.62 4.41 -14.98
CA ARG A 248 5.11 3.39 -15.89
C ARG A 248 6.22 2.61 -16.56
N GLY A 249 7.31 3.29 -16.97
CA GLY A 249 8.51 2.64 -17.51
C GLY A 249 9.14 1.63 -16.54
N VAL A 250 9.23 1.97 -15.24
CA VAL A 250 9.72 1.05 -14.21
C VAL A 250 8.78 -0.16 -14.09
N VAL A 251 7.48 0.05 -14.05
CA VAL A 251 6.49 -1.04 -13.96
C VAL A 251 6.54 -1.96 -15.18
N TRP A 252 6.80 -1.40 -16.40
CA TRP A 252 7.08 -2.18 -17.61
C TRP A 252 8.32 -3.07 -17.45
N ILE A 253 9.44 -2.52 -16.99
CA ILE A 253 10.69 -3.26 -16.82
C ILE A 253 10.54 -4.39 -15.80
N LEU A 254 9.75 -4.15 -14.73
CA LEU A 254 9.49 -5.12 -13.67
C LEU A 254 8.45 -6.19 -14.03
N ASP A 255 7.89 -6.15 -15.26
CA ASP A 255 6.84 -7.08 -15.72
C ASP A 255 5.57 -7.06 -14.85
N LYS A 256 5.16 -5.84 -14.43
CA LYS A 256 4.05 -5.63 -13.47
C LYS A 256 2.86 -4.88 -14.06
N ILE A 257 2.86 -4.50 -15.34
CA ILE A 257 1.69 -3.90 -15.99
C ILE A 257 0.56 -4.91 -16.04
N GLN A 258 -0.55 -4.59 -15.39
CA GLN A 258 -1.80 -5.36 -15.50
C GLN A 258 -2.66 -4.81 -16.63
N GLN A 259 -2.78 -3.50 -16.71
CA GLN A 259 -3.46 -2.75 -17.77
C GLN A 259 -2.91 -1.34 -17.82
N THR A 260 -2.76 -0.77 -19.03
CA THR A 260 -2.42 0.63 -19.22
C THR A 260 -2.77 1.09 -20.62
N ASP A 261 -3.05 2.37 -20.77
CA ASP A 261 -3.24 2.98 -22.07
C ASP A 261 -1.91 3.56 -22.57
N VAL A 262 -1.52 3.19 -23.79
CA VAL A 262 -0.36 3.73 -24.50
C VAL A 262 -0.87 4.62 -25.62
N ILE A 263 -0.39 5.86 -25.64
CA ILE A 263 -0.71 6.80 -26.70
C ILE A 263 0.36 6.66 -27.77
N VAL A 264 -0.07 6.38 -28.98
CA VAL A 264 0.80 6.20 -30.15
C VAL A 264 0.63 7.40 -31.08
N ASP A 265 1.75 7.96 -31.53
CA ASP A 265 1.78 9.00 -32.54
C ASP A 265 1.82 8.35 -33.94
N SER A 266 1.15 8.94 -34.93
CA SER A 266 1.39 8.63 -36.31
C SER A 266 2.34 9.66 -36.96
N GLU A 267 2.88 9.36 -38.13
CA GLU A 267 3.76 10.32 -38.85
C GLU A 267 3.09 11.67 -39.11
N GLU A 268 1.77 11.68 -39.23
CA GLU A 268 1.00 12.89 -39.58
C GLU A 268 0.40 13.60 -38.38
N GLN A 269 0.16 12.89 -37.25
CA GLN A 269 -0.59 13.45 -36.11
C GLN A 269 -0.11 12.90 -34.77
N LYS A 270 0.11 13.80 -33.79
CA LYS A 270 0.33 13.42 -32.40
C LYS A 270 -0.95 12.91 -31.74
N ASN A 271 -0.80 11.97 -30.82
CA ASN A 271 -1.91 11.34 -30.09
C ASN A 271 -2.94 10.73 -31.04
N SER A 272 -2.50 10.08 -32.10
CA SER A 272 -3.38 9.58 -33.16
C SER A 272 -4.18 8.36 -32.77
N LEU A 273 -3.65 7.58 -31.83
CA LEU A 273 -4.25 6.30 -31.44
C LEU A 273 -4.01 6.06 -29.94
N THR A 274 -5.01 5.49 -29.25
CA THR A 274 -4.86 4.97 -27.89
C THR A 274 -4.96 3.44 -27.93
N TYR A 275 -3.87 2.78 -27.53
CA TYR A 275 -3.78 1.33 -27.42
C TYR A 275 -3.87 0.92 -25.96
N ASN A 276 -4.87 0.12 -25.60
CA ASN A 276 -5.04 -0.39 -24.25
C ASN A 276 -4.36 -1.75 -24.13
N VAL A 277 -3.28 -1.78 -23.37
CA VAL A 277 -2.55 -3.01 -23.06
C VAL A 277 -3.29 -3.79 -21.98
N VAL A 278 -3.56 -5.06 -22.22
CA VAL A 278 -4.22 -5.98 -21.28
C VAL A 278 -3.33 -7.13 -20.83
N ARG A 279 -2.20 -7.31 -21.50
CA ARG A 279 -1.19 -8.31 -21.15
C ARG A 279 0.19 -7.82 -21.53
N GLN A 280 1.14 -8.08 -20.66
CA GLN A 280 2.55 -7.79 -20.89
C GLN A 280 3.39 -9.03 -20.62
N ASN A 281 4.55 -9.10 -21.27
CA ASN A 281 5.66 -9.97 -20.91
C ASN A 281 6.97 -9.25 -21.17
N THR A 282 7.74 -9.02 -20.12
CA THR A 282 9.05 -8.36 -20.19
C THR A 282 10.16 -9.35 -19.87
N LYS A 283 11.19 -9.36 -20.72
CA LYS A 283 12.41 -10.15 -20.51
C LYS A 283 13.60 -9.20 -20.42
N VAL A 284 14.28 -9.22 -19.29
CA VAL A 284 15.52 -8.47 -19.08
C VAL A 284 16.69 -9.43 -19.14
N SER A 285 17.68 -9.11 -19.95
CA SER A 285 18.94 -9.86 -20.05
C SER A 285 20.13 -8.91 -19.94
N ALA A 286 21.21 -9.40 -19.34
CA ALA A 286 22.47 -8.67 -19.23
C ALA A 286 23.58 -9.45 -19.94
N ASP A 287 24.40 -8.73 -20.70
CA ASP A 287 25.58 -9.27 -21.39
C ASP A 287 26.76 -8.31 -21.17
N THR A 288 27.96 -8.74 -21.50
CA THR A 288 29.17 -7.90 -21.44
C THR A 288 29.75 -7.75 -22.83
N LYS A 289 29.69 -6.54 -23.39
CA LYS A 289 30.38 -6.18 -24.65
C LYS A 289 31.49 -5.20 -24.38
N ASN A 290 32.67 -5.51 -24.80
CA ASN A 290 33.87 -4.66 -24.63
C ASN A 290 34.11 -4.26 -23.15
N ARG A 291 33.91 -5.15 -22.19
CA ARG A 291 33.99 -4.93 -20.74
C ARG A 291 32.94 -3.95 -20.17
N LEU A 292 31.95 -3.57 -20.95
CA LEU A 292 30.83 -2.76 -20.48
C LEU A 292 29.58 -3.64 -20.36
N PRO A 293 28.79 -3.49 -19.28
CA PRO A 293 27.51 -4.19 -19.16
C PRO A 293 26.52 -3.63 -20.19
N VAL A 294 25.85 -4.53 -20.91
CA VAL A 294 24.75 -4.21 -21.83
C VAL A 294 23.52 -4.87 -21.31
N ILE A 295 22.53 -4.06 -20.97
CA ILE A 295 21.22 -4.55 -20.53
C ILE A 295 20.26 -4.43 -21.72
N THR A 296 19.60 -5.54 -22.03
CA THR A 296 18.57 -5.61 -23.07
C THR A 296 17.23 -5.88 -22.43
N VAL A 297 16.27 -5.01 -22.68
CA VAL A 297 14.88 -5.14 -22.22
C VAL A 297 14.01 -5.41 -23.42
N ASN A 298 13.35 -6.58 -23.47
CA ASN A 298 12.40 -6.94 -24.50
C ASN A 298 11.01 -6.95 -23.90
N VAL A 299 10.15 -6.07 -24.38
CA VAL A 299 8.76 -5.96 -23.94
C VAL A 299 7.85 -6.45 -25.06
N ARG A 300 6.94 -7.35 -24.72
CA ARG A 300 5.82 -7.74 -25.57
C ARG A 300 4.53 -7.34 -24.89
N ALA A 301 3.70 -6.58 -25.60
CA ALA A 301 2.40 -6.15 -25.12
C ALA A 301 1.31 -6.70 -26.04
N GLU A 302 0.16 -7.07 -25.46
CA GLU A 302 -1.05 -7.48 -26.18
C GLU A 302 -2.21 -6.64 -25.67
N GLY A 303 -3.09 -6.19 -26.57
CA GLY A 303 -4.19 -5.31 -26.18
C GLY A 303 -5.13 -4.95 -27.32
N ASP A 304 -5.93 -3.92 -27.11
CA ASP A 304 -6.97 -3.46 -28.01
C ASP A 304 -6.81 -1.97 -28.33
N ILE A 305 -7.18 -1.57 -29.56
CA ILE A 305 -7.30 -0.16 -29.93
C ILE A 305 -8.58 0.40 -29.32
N ARG A 306 -8.46 1.46 -28.48
CA ARG A 306 -9.62 2.09 -27.81
C ARG A 306 -10.07 3.39 -28.44
N GLU A 307 -9.14 4.17 -28.97
CA GLU A 307 -9.44 5.46 -29.57
C GLU A 307 -8.58 5.67 -30.81
N VAL A 308 -9.18 6.16 -31.87
CA VAL A 308 -8.50 6.57 -33.12
C VAL A 308 -8.90 7.99 -33.42
N ARG A 309 -7.91 8.89 -33.51
CA ARG A 309 -8.11 10.32 -33.80
C ARG A 309 -7.63 10.74 -35.18
N SER A 310 -6.93 9.85 -35.86
CA SER A 310 -6.44 10.05 -37.23
C SER A 310 -7.32 9.29 -38.24
N GLN A 311 -7.17 9.61 -39.51
CA GLN A 311 -7.83 8.87 -40.59
C GLN A 311 -7.09 7.56 -40.90
N ILE A 312 -7.09 6.64 -39.94
CA ILE A 312 -6.51 5.31 -40.06
C ILE A 312 -7.63 4.34 -40.45
N ASP A 313 -7.44 3.58 -41.53
CA ASP A 313 -8.33 2.50 -41.88
C ASP A 313 -7.97 1.20 -41.14
N LEU A 314 -8.65 0.96 -40.02
CA LEU A 314 -8.45 -0.24 -39.21
C LEU A 314 -8.86 -1.54 -39.95
N THR A 315 -9.41 -1.46 -41.16
CA THR A 315 -9.70 -2.63 -42.00
C THR A 315 -8.53 -2.96 -42.92
N ASP A 316 -7.56 -2.06 -43.10
CA ASP A 316 -6.35 -2.31 -43.88
C ASP A 316 -5.26 -2.95 -42.96
N PRO A 317 -4.87 -4.22 -43.24
CA PRO A 317 -3.82 -4.89 -42.47
C PRO A 317 -2.45 -4.20 -42.52
N TYR A 318 -2.16 -3.42 -43.57
CA TYR A 318 -0.88 -2.72 -43.69
C TYR A 318 -0.82 -1.50 -42.79
N GLU A 319 -1.91 -0.76 -42.63
CA GLU A 319 -1.99 0.34 -41.67
C GLU A 319 -1.87 -0.15 -40.21
N ILE A 320 -2.49 -1.30 -39.92
CA ILE A 320 -2.34 -1.93 -38.58
C ILE A 320 -0.88 -2.34 -38.33
N LEU A 321 -0.21 -2.95 -39.33
CA LEU A 321 1.19 -3.36 -39.18
C LEU A 321 2.16 -2.17 -38.97
N ASP A 322 1.84 -1.01 -39.54
CA ASP A 322 2.65 0.19 -39.32
C ASP A 322 2.45 0.78 -37.95
N ILE A 323 1.25 0.68 -37.37
CA ILE A 323 0.98 1.02 -35.98
C ILE A 323 1.75 0.10 -35.00
N GLU A 324 1.83 -1.21 -35.31
CA GLU A 324 2.55 -2.17 -34.44
C GLU A 324 4.08 -1.98 -34.48
N LYS A 325 4.64 -1.27 -35.45
CA LYS A 325 6.08 -1.01 -35.54
C LYS A 325 6.54 0.25 -34.82
N ASN A 326 5.63 1.18 -34.57
CA ASN A 326 5.88 2.45 -33.87
C ASN A 326 5.67 2.32 -32.37
#